data_ffc4b5af3a6934b51aae8d80ca6d818c
#
_entry.id   ffc4b5af3a6934b51aae8d80ca6d818c
#
_cell.length_a   1.000
_cell.length_b   1.000
_cell.length_c   1.000
_cell.angle_alpha   90.00
_cell.angle_beta   90.00
_cell.angle_gamma   90.00
#
_symmetry.space_group_name_H-M   'P 1'
#
loop_
_entity.id
_entity.type
_entity.pdbx_description
1 polymer ?
#
loop_
_entity_poly.entity_id
_entity_poly.type
_entity_poly.pdbx_seq_one_letter_code
_entity_poly.pdbx_strand_id
1 'polypeptide(L)'
;MTLTATPTAGFSFGGWSGACTGTNPCTLARSGTVSVTASFMASLQSINHIIFMAQENRSFDHYFGHLNDYRTAPPYNLPADVDGTPVDAFNPSFDGTTLVTPFLMNSVCVENQSPSWNESHTDYNRYNPLSPVATMDGFVYISATDAAANGGFDLEGTRAMGYYDSAALPYYYFMATNFATSDKWFSPVMSRTHPNRMYLMAATSAGHVYPLPPGSSGLPNKTIFELLQDYGISWKVYVTDPNPNPIDGTLFNMFSFSRQSQSLQNIVPASQFLTDAANGTLPQVAMIDPGYTSGRDEHPAETIPSGSVEKGSAYVSTLINGLMQSPSWSDSVFILTWDEVGGFYDHVSPQLTVSPDGIPPSDLAGPPNQDLCYQDTTDPTCDFIYTGFRVPMILVSPYANKNSVSHVARDHTSILKLIETRFGLPSLTLRDAAQPNLDEFFDFVNAPWKTPPSPPTQQTTGACYIDHVP
;
A
#
# COMPACT_ATOMS: atom_id res chain seq x y z
N MET A 1 -38.90 31.42 8.25
CA MET A 1 -38.81 29.96 8.32
C MET A 1 -37.39 29.55 7.97
N THR A 2 -36.72 28.75 8.79
CA THR A 2 -35.38 28.24 8.44
C THR A 2 -35.50 26.75 8.13
N LEU A 3 -34.92 26.35 7.01
CA LEU A 3 -34.83 24.96 6.58
C LEU A 3 -33.38 24.50 6.78
N THR A 4 -33.22 23.31 7.32
CA THR A 4 -31.95 22.60 7.41
C THR A 4 -32.05 21.31 6.60
N ALA A 5 -30.99 20.97 5.86
CA ALA A 5 -30.92 19.72 5.12
C ALA A 5 -30.09 18.72 5.95
N THR A 6 -30.67 17.54 6.17
CA THR A 6 -29.99 16.45 6.87
C THR A 6 -29.80 15.32 5.86
N PRO A 7 -28.55 15.02 5.43
CA PRO A 7 -28.28 13.89 4.56
C PRO A 7 -28.65 12.57 5.22
N THR A 8 -29.10 11.62 4.43
CA THR A 8 -29.14 10.21 4.84
C THR A 8 -27.76 9.57 4.72
N ALA A 9 -27.57 8.41 5.33
CA ALA A 9 -26.32 7.67 5.23
C ALA A 9 -25.89 7.50 3.75
N GLY A 10 -24.61 7.68 3.47
CA GLY A 10 -24.05 7.60 2.12
C GLY A 10 -24.13 8.88 1.29
N PHE A 11 -24.77 9.93 1.80
CA PHE A 11 -24.92 11.18 1.04
C PHE A 11 -24.36 12.38 1.81
N SER A 12 -23.89 13.38 1.08
CA SER A 12 -23.61 14.72 1.60
C SER A 12 -24.60 15.73 1.03
N PHE A 13 -24.82 16.82 1.76
CA PHE A 13 -25.67 17.89 1.27
C PHE A 13 -24.93 18.71 0.21
N GLY A 14 -25.43 18.67 -1.04
CA GLY A 14 -24.83 19.37 -2.18
C GLY A 14 -25.22 20.83 -2.31
N GLY A 15 -26.25 21.28 -1.58
CA GLY A 15 -26.69 22.68 -1.57
C GLY A 15 -28.18 22.88 -1.87
N TRP A 16 -28.60 24.12 -1.69
CA TRP A 16 -29.96 24.61 -1.99
C TRP A 16 -30.02 25.22 -3.39
N SER A 17 -31.19 25.08 -4.02
CA SER A 17 -31.54 25.82 -5.25
C SER A 17 -32.97 26.35 -5.17
N GLY A 18 -33.31 27.33 -6.03
CA GLY A 18 -34.56 28.03 -5.99
C GLY A 18 -34.49 29.30 -5.13
N ALA A 19 -35.38 29.46 -4.15
CA ALA A 19 -35.41 30.64 -3.28
C ALA A 19 -34.26 30.71 -2.26
N CYS A 20 -33.44 29.66 -2.13
CA CYS A 20 -32.17 29.65 -1.41
C CYS A 20 -31.07 29.13 -2.33
N THR A 21 -29.80 29.47 -2.01
CA THR A 21 -28.62 28.99 -2.70
C THR A 21 -27.48 28.72 -1.67
N GLY A 22 -26.49 27.90 -2.08
CA GLY A 22 -25.36 27.56 -1.22
C GLY A 22 -25.69 26.45 -0.22
N THR A 23 -24.83 26.26 0.76
CA THR A 23 -24.89 25.14 1.73
C THR A 23 -25.31 25.54 3.14
N ASN A 24 -25.40 26.83 3.45
CA ASN A 24 -25.86 27.32 4.74
C ASN A 24 -27.36 27.05 4.96
N PRO A 25 -27.87 27.04 6.21
CA PRO A 25 -29.28 26.92 6.47
C PRO A 25 -30.10 27.94 5.66
N CYS A 26 -31.14 27.46 5.00
CA CYS A 26 -31.97 28.29 4.12
C CYS A 26 -33.00 29.08 4.95
N THR A 27 -32.87 30.39 4.99
CA THR A 27 -33.84 31.26 5.71
C THR A 27 -34.75 32.00 4.73
N LEU A 28 -36.01 31.70 4.82
CA LEU A 28 -37.08 32.29 3.95
C LEU A 28 -37.86 33.37 4.68
N ALA A 29 -38.03 34.53 4.03
CA ALA A 29 -38.96 35.54 4.49
C ALA A 29 -40.41 35.06 4.27
N ARG A 30 -41.33 35.47 5.13
CA ARG A 30 -42.74 35.09 5.03
C ARG A 30 -43.43 35.97 3.96
N SER A 31 -43.39 35.55 2.70
CA SER A 31 -44.24 36.20 1.64
C SER A 31 -44.37 35.26 0.45
N GLY A 32 -45.56 34.70 0.26
CA GLY A 32 -45.93 33.93 -0.91
C GLY A 32 -45.46 32.47 -0.92
N THR A 33 -45.80 31.75 -2.00
CA THR A 33 -45.33 30.40 -2.26
C THR A 33 -43.97 30.46 -2.94
N VAL A 34 -42.95 29.82 -2.35
CA VAL A 34 -41.58 29.73 -2.89
C VAL A 34 -41.18 28.25 -3.02
N SER A 35 -40.42 27.96 -4.05
CA SER A 35 -39.83 26.62 -4.21
C SER A 35 -38.38 26.64 -3.77
N VAL A 36 -38.00 25.64 -2.96
CA VAL A 36 -36.65 25.39 -2.52
C VAL A 36 -36.36 23.91 -2.73
N THR A 37 -35.25 23.61 -3.37
CA THR A 37 -34.78 22.24 -3.58
C THR A 37 -33.50 22.02 -2.80
N ALA A 38 -33.45 20.95 -2.01
CA ALA A 38 -32.23 20.43 -1.40
C ALA A 38 -31.66 19.35 -2.34
N SER A 39 -30.42 19.50 -2.76
CA SER A 39 -29.69 18.46 -3.48
C SER A 39 -28.79 17.66 -2.53
N PHE A 40 -28.76 16.35 -2.72
CA PHE A 40 -27.88 15.45 -1.99
C PHE A 40 -27.08 14.62 -2.99
N MET A 41 -25.79 14.49 -2.73
CA MET A 41 -24.87 13.75 -3.60
C MET A 41 -24.24 12.61 -2.81
N ALA A 42 -24.07 11.45 -3.45
CA ALA A 42 -23.21 10.40 -2.92
C ALA A 42 -21.79 10.97 -2.72
N SER A 43 -21.14 10.53 -1.67
CA SER A 43 -19.83 11.06 -1.25
C SER A 43 -19.04 9.95 -0.56
N LEU A 44 -17.90 10.29 0.02
CA LEU A 44 -17.10 9.37 0.84
C LEU A 44 -17.95 8.68 1.94
N GLN A 45 -19.04 9.33 2.38
CA GLN A 45 -20.00 8.73 3.32
C GLN A 45 -20.76 7.51 2.76
N SER A 46 -20.68 7.26 1.43
CA SER A 46 -21.23 6.05 0.80
C SER A 46 -20.36 4.80 1.06
N ILE A 47 -19.13 4.98 1.49
CA ILE A 47 -18.21 3.88 1.83
C ILE A 47 -18.40 3.53 3.30
N ASN A 48 -18.95 2.34 3.57
CA ASN A 48 -19.13 1.83 4.93
C ASN A 48 -18.04 0.85 5.34
N HIS A 49 -17.34 0.25 4.38
CA HIS A 49 -16.27 -0.71 4.64
C HIS A 49 -14.99 -0.29 3.92
N ILE A 50 -13.95 0.02 4.68
CA ILE A 50 -12.60 0.28 4.17
C ILE A 50 -11.73 -0.91 4.51
N ILE A 51 -11.31 -1.65 3.49
CA ILE A 51 -10.46 -2.83 3.60
C ILE A 51 -9.09 -2.48 3.00
N PHE A 52 -8.01 -2.79 3.69
CA PHE A 52 -6.68 -2.62 3.14
C PHE A 52 -5.80 -3.84 3.43
N MET A 53 -4.88 -4.08 2.50
CA MET A 53 -3.94 -5.19 2.53
C MET A 53 -2.62 -4.73 1.94
N ALA A 54 -1.52 -5.05 2.59
CA ALA A 54 -0.19 -4.87 2.04
C ALA A 54 0.45 -6.25 1.83
N GLN A 55 0.89 -6.53 0.60
CA GLN A 55 1.74 -7.67 0.26
C GLN A 55 3.20 -7.34 0.57
N GLU A 56 4.14 -8.22 0.24
CA GLU A 56 5.55 -8.10 0.62
C GLU A 56 6.46 -7.84 -0.59
N ASN A 57 7.27 -6.81 -0.45
CA ASN A 57 8.57 -6.61 -1.07
C ASN A 57 8.56 -6.57 -2.60
N ARG A 58 7.81 -5.60 -3.21
CA ARG A 58 7.81 -5.40 -4.67
C ARG A 58 7.78 -3.92 -5.03
N SER A 59 8.72 -3.48 -5.89
CA SER A 59 8.69 -2.13 -6.43
C SER A 59 7.58 -1.95 -7.48
N PHE A 60 7.25 -0.69 -7.76
CA PHE A 60 6.32 -0.37 -8.83
C PHE A 60 6.85 -0.83 -10.19
N ASP A 61 8.12 -0.56 -10.50
CA ASP A 61 8.70 -0.96 -11.79
C ASP A 61 8.78 -2.48 -11.94
N HIS A 62 9.03 -3.20 -10.86
CA HIS A 62 9.06 -4.67 -10.87
C HIS A 62 7.71 -5.30 -11.27
N TYR A 63 6.57 -4.64 -10.94
CA TYR A 63 5.23 -5.15 -11.23
C TYR A 63 4.51 -4.36 -12.31
N PHE A 64 4.56 -3.04 -12.30
CA PHE A 64 3.77 -2.16 -13.16
C PHE A 64 4.60 -1.24 -14.06
N GLY A 65 5.93 -1.42 -14.08
CA GLY A 65 6.80 -0.68 -15.00
C GLY A 65 6.40 -0.82 -16.47
N HIS A 66 5.75 -1.94 -16.81
CA HIS A 66 5.24 -2.25 -18.17
C HIS A 66 3.70 -2.22 -18.26
N LEU A 67 3.01 -1.56 -17.33
CA LEU A 67 1.55 -1.50 -17.33
C LEU A 67 1.00 -0.76 -18.57
N ASN A 68 1.74 0.20 -19.12
CA ASN A 68 1.34 0.89 -20.36
C ASN A 68 1.17 -0.06 -21.54
N ASP A 69 1.99 -1.10 -21.67
CA ASP A 69 1.90 -2.08 -22.77
C ASP A 69 0.55 -2.78 -22.76
N TYR A 70 0.04 -3.10 -21.58
CA TYR A 70 -1.26 -3.71 -21.39
C TYR A 70 -2.42 -2.70 -21.59
N ARG A 71 -2.29 -1.49 -21.07
CA ARG A 71 -3.31 -0.44 -21.15
C ARG A 71 -3.52 0.08 -22.58
N THR A 72 -2.45 0.21 -23.35
CA THR A 72 -2.52 0.70 -24.75
C THR A 72 -2.97 -0.36 -25.74
N ALA A 73 -2.84 -1.65 -25.40
CA ALA A 73 -3.27 -2.76 -26.23
C ALA A 73 -4.81 -2.93 -26.26
N PRO A 74 -5.37 -3.52 -27.33
CA PRO A 74 -6.76 -3.94 -27.34
C PRO A 74 -7.05 -4.96 -26.19
N PRO A 75 -8.23 -4.92 -25.58
CA PRO A 75 -9.41 -4.09 -25.93
C PRO A 75 -9.41 -2.68 -25.34
N TYR A 76 -8.41 -2.32 -24.50
CA TYR A 76 -8.43 -1.08 -23.72
C TYR A 76 -8.17 0.16 -24.59
N ASN A 77 -7.09 0.18 -25.38
CA ASN A 77 -6.67 1.30 -26.21
C ASN A 77 -6.63 2.63 -25.43
N LEU A 78 -6.15 2.58 -24.20
CA LEU A 78 -6.02 3.74 -23.30
C LEU A 78 -4.73 4.51 -23.62
N PRO A 79 -4.60 5.76 -23.15
CA PRO A 79 -3.34 6.47 -23.19
C PRO A 79 -2.21 5.75 -22.44
N ALA A 80 -0.97 5.95 -22.85
CA ALA A 80 0.22 5.57 -22.09
C ALA A 80 0.51 6.64 -21.04
N ASP A 81 -0.31 6.68 -19.99
CA ASP A 81 -0.30 7.71 -18.95
C ASP A 81 0.32 7.26 -17.61
N VAL A 82 0.80 6.01 -17.54
CA VAL A 82 1.55 5.51 -16.38
C VAL A 82 3.01 5.93 -16.49
N ASP A 83 3.59 6.44 -15.41
CA ASP A 83 5.03 6.68 -15.27
C ASP A 83 5.75 5.33 -15.06
N GLY A 84 5.84 4.56 -16.17
CA GLY A 84 6.45 3.22 -16.22
C GLY A 84 7.94 3.27 -16.45
N THR A 85 8.58 2.10 -16.42
CA THR A 85 10.03 1.98 -16.59
C THR A 85 10.48 2.59 -17.92
N PRO A 86 11.43 3.56 -17.92
CA PRO A 86 11.97 4.14 -19.14
C PRO A 86 12.66 3.08 -20.02
N VAL A 87 12.58 3.25 -21.34
CA VAL A 87 13.20 2.30 -22.30
C VAL A 87 14.73 2.26 -22.21
N ASP A 88 15.34 3.31 -21.69
CA ASP A 88 16.77 3.45 -21.45
C ASP A 88 17.16 3.30 -19.98
N ALA A 89 16.26 2.76 -19.15
CA ALA A 89 16.54 2.47 -17.76
C ALA A 89 17.71 1.49 -17.61
N PHE A 90 18.56 1.73 -16.64
CA PHE A 90 19.68 0.85 -16.32
C PHE A 90 20.11 1.01 -14.86
N ASN A 91 20.89 0.05 -14.39
CA ASN A 91 21.66 0.15 -13.15
C ASN A 91 23.11 -0.28 -13.43
N PRO A 92 24.11 0.33 -12.80
CA PRO A 92 25.50 -0.14 -12.95
C PRO A 92 25.63 -1.59 -12.43
N SER A 93 26.41 -2.39 -13.14
CA SER A 93 26.79 -3.73 -12.67
C SER A 93 27.49 -3.68 -11.28
N PHE A 94 27.60 -4.82 -10.63
CA PHE A 94 28.26 -4.92 -9.33
C PHE A 94 29.65 -4.28 -9.32
N ASP A 95 30.45 -4.50 -10.34
CA ASP A 95 31.79 -3.92 -10.49
C ASP A 95 31.81 -2.51 -11.12
N GLY A 96 30.66 -1.99 -11.54
CA GLY A 96 30.51 -0.67 -12.14
C GLY A 96 31.04 -0.55 -13.57
N THR A 97 31.41 -1.66 -14.24
CA THR A 97 32.02 -1.63 -15.56
C THR A 97 31.04 -1.73 -16.72
N THR A 98 29.84 -2.26 -16.48
CA THR A 98 28.77 -2.43 -17.46
C THR A 98 27.45 -1.92 -16.93
N LEU A 99 26.43 -1.91 -17.78
CA LEU A 99 25.07 -1.52 -17.43
C LEU A 99 24.15 -2.74 -17.49
N VAL A 100 23.34 -2.93 -16.46
CA VAL A 100 22.29 -3.93 -16.40
C VAL A 100 20.97 -3.24 -16.70
N THR A 101 20.28 -3.71 -17.73
CA THR A 101 18.97 -3.18 -18.15
C THR A 101 17.83 -4.05 -17.62
N PRO A 102 16.60 -3.51 -17.48
CA PRO A 102 15.43 -4.29 -17.12
C PRO A 102 15.20 -5.48 -18.04
N PHE A 103 14.79 -6.61 -17.50
CA PHE A 103 14.47 -7.83 -18.24
C PHE A 103 13.25 -8.56 -17.67
N LEU A 104 12.53 -9.26 -18.54
CA LEU A 104 11.35 -10.04 -18.13
C LEU A 104 11.78 -11.30 -17.37
N MET A 105 11.23 -11.48 -16.18
CA MET A 105 11.45 -12.68 -15.37
C MET A 105 10.75 -13.89 -15.97
N ASN A 106 11.50 -15.01 -16.13
CA ASN A 106 10.96 -16.29 -16.58
C ASN A 106 10.53 -17.20 -15.43
N SER A 107 10.98 -16.90 -14.20
CA SER A 107 10.54 -17.58 -12.98
C SER A 107 9.52 -16.73 -12.24
N VAL A 108 8.44 -17.35 -11.73
CA VAL A 108 7.47 -16.69 -10.85
C VAL A 108 7.96 -16.57 -9.40
N CYS A 109 9.17 -17.02 -9.13
CA CYS A 109 9.90 -16.85 -7.90
C CYS A 109 11.18 -16.06 -8.17
N VAL A 110 11.62 -15.30 -7.20
CA VAL A 110 12.88 -14.57 -7.28
C VAL A 110 13.59 -14.68 -5.93
N GLU A 111 14.91 -14.75 -5.97
CA GLU A 111 15.73 -14.78 -4.76
C GLU A 111 15.59 -13.50 -3.96
N ASN A 112 15.51 -13.62 -2.64
CA ASN A 112 15.41 -12.50 -1.72
C ASN A 112 16.63 -11.56 -1.79
N GLN A 113 16.43 -10.32 -1.39
CA GLN A 113 17.47 -9.31 -1.23
C GLN A 113 17.07 -8.33 -0.12
N SER A 114 18.04 -7.66 0.47
CA SER A 114 17.80 -6.83 1.64
C SER A 114 17.32 -5.42 1.28
N PRO A 115 16.15 -4.99 1.74
CA PRO A 115 15.69 -3.61 1.67
C PRO A 115 15.93 -2.84 2.98
N SER A 116 16.92 -3.25 3.80
CA SER A 116 17.15 -2.63 5.10
C SER A 116 17.64 -1.20 4.99
N TRP A 117 17.86 -0.54 6.13
CA TRP A 117 18.17 0.88 6.20
C TRP A 117 19.37 1.30 5.35
N ASN A 118 20.52 0.64 5.57
CA ASN A 118 21.74 0.95 4.82
C ASN A 118 21.60 0.62 3.33
N GLU A 119 20.97 -0.52 3.04
CA GLU A 119 20.78 -1.02 1.69
C GLU A 119 19.87 -0.08 0.89
N SER A 120 18.72 0.31 1.43
CA SER A 120 17.81 1.25 0.78
C SER A 120 18.44 2.62 0.53
N HIS A 121 19.25 3.13 1.46
CA HIS A 121 19.98 4.38 1.24
C HIS A 121 21.08 4.21 0.19
N THR A 122 21.71 3.04 0.11
CA THR A 122 22.67 2.72 -0.96
C THR A 122 21.98 2.55 -2.31
N ASP A 123 20.78 1.95 -2.37
CA ASP A 123 19.95 1.89 -3.58
C ASP A 123 19.63 3.30 -4.11
N TYR A 124 19.29 4.21 -3.18
CA TYR A 124 19.00 5.61 -3.49
C TYR A 124 20.22 6.35 -4.06
N ASN A 125 21.41 6.16 -3.49
CA ASN A 125 22.67 6.67 -4.03
C ASN A 125 23.85 5.80 -3.58
N ARG A 126 24.38 5.00 -4.50
CA ARG A 126 25.42 4.02 -4.24
C ARG A 126 26.69 4.61 -3.63
N TYR A 127 27.14 5.75 -4.13
CA TYR A 127 28.42 6.34 -3.78
C TYR A 127 28.36 7.38 -2.67
N ASN A 128 27.17 7.89 -2.39
CA ASN A 128 26.92 8.83 -1.29
C ASN A 128 25.50 8.63 -0.72
N PRO A 129 25.27 7.55 0.07
CA PRO A 129 23.94 7.19 0.57
C PRO A 129 23.21 8.28 1.38
N LEU A 130 23.94 9.25 1.93
CA LEU A 130 23.38 10.40 2.67
C LEU A 130 23.25 11.65 1.80
N SER A 131 23.43 11.54 0.49
CA SER A 131 23.22 12.66 -0.44
C SER A 131 21.74 13.07 -0.50
N PRO A 132 21.41 14.37 -0.58
CA PRO A 132 20.06 14.80 -0.89
C PRO A 132 19.69 14.57 -2.38
N VAL A 133 20.63 14.09 -3.19
CA VAL A 133 20.46 13.85 -4.63
C VAL A 133 20.41 12.35 -4.88
N ALA A 134 19.27 11.87 -5.38
CA ALA A 134 19.10 10.49 -5.80
C ALA A 134 19.86 10.22 -7.10
N THR A 135 20.56 9.09 -7.19
CA THR A 135 21.15 8.54 -8.42
C THR A 135 20.48 7.25 -8.84
N MET A 136 19.75 6.58 -7.93
CA MET A 136 19.02 5.32 -8.14
C MET A 136 19.91 4.22 -8.75
N ASP A 137 21.18 4.15 -8.32
CA ASP A 137 22.24 3.38 -8.95
C ASP A 137 22.81 2.24 -8.07
N GLY A 138 22.18 1.96 -6.92
CA GLY A 138 22.67 0.96 -5.96
C GLY A 138 22.04 -0.43 -6.05
N PHE A 139 20.90 -0.61 -6.70
CA PHE A 139 20.09 -1.83 -6.64
C PHE A 139 20.83 -3.11 -7.03
N VAL A 140 21.54 -3.12 -8.16
CA VAL A 140 22.34 -4.28 -8.58
C VAL A 140 23.49 -4.52 -7.63
N TYR A 141 24.12 -3.47 -7.11
CA TYR A 141 25.20 -3.59 -6.14
C TYR A 141 24.73 -4.21 -4.82
N ILE A 142 23.62 -3.74 -4.27
CA ILE A 142 23.04 -4.28 -3.03
C ILE A 142 22.59 -5.73 -3.23
N SER A 143 21.89 -6.01 -4.33
CA SER A 143 21.45 -7.37 -4.66
C SER A 143 22.61 -8.37 -4.71
N ALA A 144 23.73 -8.00 -5.35
CA ALA A 144 24.94 -8.82 -5.41
C ALA A 144 25.62 -9.01 -4.04
N THR A 145 25.75 -7.93 -3.25
CA THR A 145 26.37 -8.00 -1.93
C THR A 145 25.54 -8.82 -0.96
N ASP A 146 24.22 -8.73 -1.03
CA ASP A 146 23.30 -9.52 -0.22
C ASP A 146 23.42 -11.02 -0.55
N ALA A 147 23.41 -11.38 -1.85
CA ALA A 147 23.62 -12.76 -2.29
C ALA A 147 24.98 -13.30 -1.79
N ALA A 148 26.05 -12.53 -1.93
CA ALA A 148 27.36 -12.94 -1.47
C ALA A 148 27.43 -13.13 0.06
N ALA A 149 26.73 -12.30 0.83
CA ALA A 149 26.70 -12.36 2.29
C ALA A 149 25.87 -13.53 2.82
N ASN A 150 24.78 -13.88 2.12
CA ASN A 150 23.80 -14.87 2.57
C ASN A 150 23.90 -16.22 1.85
N GLY A 151 24.88 -16.40 0.95
CA GLY A 151 25.04 -17.63 0.19
C GLY A 151 23.99 -17.80 -0.92
N GLY A 152 23.54 -16.69 -1.48
CA GLY A 152 22.61 -16.65 -2.58
C GLY A 152 23.21 -17.07 -3.92
N PHE A 153 22.38 -17.16 -4.94
CA PHE A 153 22.77 -17.66 -6.26
C PHE A 153 23.19 -16.55 -7.23
N ASP A 154 22.49 -15.42 -7.23
CA ASP A 154 22.74 -14.30 -8.16
C ASP A 154 23.83 -13.35 -7.59
N LEU A 155 25.08 -13.78 -7.71
CA LEU A 155 26.24 -13.00 -7.26
C LEU A 155 26.49 -11.74 -8.09
N GLU A 156 25.89 -11.62 -9.27
CA GLU A 156 25.96 -10.41 -10.10
C GLU A 156 24.87 -9.40 -9.74
N GLY A 157 23.85 -9.79 -8.96
CA GLY A 157 22.77 -8.95 -8.48
C GLY A 157 21.79 -8.50 -9.55
N THR A 158 21.81 -9.13 -10.70
CA THR A 158 21.00 -8.72 -11.87
C THR A 158 19.50 -8.86 -11.62
N ARG A 159 19.06 -9.73 -10.68
CA ARG A 159 17.66 -9.94 -10.31
C ARG A 159 16.96 -8.65 -9.85
N ALA A 160 17.72 -7.67 -9.35
CA ALA A 160 17.16 -6.37 -8.99
C ALA A 160 16.47 -5.66 -10.16
N MET A 161 16.93 -5.90 -11.40
CA MET A 161 16.39 -5.29 -12.63
C MET A 161 15.31 -6.15 -13.31
N GLY A 162 14.94 -7.29 -12.74
CA GLY A 162 13.88 -8.15 -13.25
C GLY A 162 12.50 -7.50 -13.08
N TYR A 163 11.58 -7.76 -14.02
CA TYR A 163 10.18 -7.34 -13.93
C TYR A 163 9.20 -8.44 -14.36
N TYR A 164 7.95 -8.31 -13.92
CA TYR A 164 6.84 -9.15 -14.36
C TYR A 164 5.88 -8.36 -15.26
N ASP A 165 5.21 -9.06 -16.15
CA ASP A 165 4.19 -8.50 -17.04
C ASP A 165 2.80 -9.14 -16.82
N SER A 166 1.87 -8.82 -17.72
CA SER A 166 0.51 -9.35 -17.69
C SER A 166 0.42 -10.86 -17.94
N ALA A 167 1.48 -11.52 -18.41
CA ALA A 167 1.50 -12.97 -18.57
C ALA A 167 1.66 -13.68 -17.22
N ALA A 168 2.53 -13.14 -16.35
CA ALA A 168 2.72 -13.63 -14.99
C ALA A 168 1.62 -13.14 -14.03
N LEU A 169 1.19 -11.87 -14.18
CA LEU A 169 0.27 -11.19 -13.26
C LEU A 169 -1.03 -10.71 -13.95
N PRO A 170 -1.75 -11.57 -14.69
CA PRO A 170 -2.92 -11.14 -15.46
C PRO A 170 -4.01 -10.52 -14.58
N TYR A 171 -4.16 -10.99 -13.35
CA TYR A 171 -5.14 -10.45 -12.41
C TYR A 171 -4.81 -9.02 -11.99
N TYR A 172 -3.58 -8.76 -11.57
CA TYR A 172 -3.16 -7.42 -11.11
C TYR A 172 -3.18 -6.40 -12.26
N TYR A 173 -2.70 -6.76 -13.44
CA TYR A 173 -2.75 -5.90 -14.63
C TYR A 173 -4.18 -5.54 -15.01
N PHE A 174 -5.09 -6.52 -14.95
CA PHE A 174 -6.51 -6.28 -15.17
C PHE A 174 -7.10 -5.32 -14.12
N MET A 175 -6.83 -5.56 -12.83
CA MET A 175 -7.38 -4.75 -11.75
C MET A 175 -6.84 -3.32 -11.78
N ALA A 176 -5.53 -3.12 -11.95
CA ALA A 176 -4.90 -1.81 -12.05
C ALA A 176 -5.37 -1.03 -13.29
N THR A 177 -5.70 -1.74 -14.38
CA THR A 177 -6.19 -1.09 -15.62
C THR A 177 -7.66 -0.72 -15.54
N ASN A 178 -8.53 -1.57 -14.97
CA ASN A 178 -9.98 -1.32 -14.96
C ASN A 178 -10.40 -0.39 -13.82
N PHE A 179 -9.84 -0.56 -12.64
CA PHE A 179 -10.13 0.28 -11.47
C PHE A 179 -9.18 1.47 -11.42
N ALA A 180 -8.81 1.91 -10.23
CA ALA A 180 -7.88 3.02 -10.03
C ALA A 180 -6.53 2.53 -9.48
N THR A 181 -5.45 3.11 -10.00
CA THR A 181 -4.07 2.87 -9.54
C THR A 181 -3.33 4.19 -9.37
N SER A 182 -2.11 4.14 -8.86
CA SER A 182 -1.22 5.29 -8.76
C SER A 182 0.19 4.90 -9.18
N ASP A 183 0.84 5.75 -9.96
CA ASP A 183 2.26 5.65 -10.30
C ASP A 183 3.16 6.56 -9.43
N LYS A 184 2.58 7.14 -8.37
CA LYS A 184 3.27 7.95 -7.34
C LYS A 184 2.85 7.52 -5.93
N TRP A 185 2.72 6.19 -5.73
CA TRP A 185 2.45 5.61 -4.42
C TRP A 185 3.74 5.02 -3.86
N PHE A 186 4.12 5.47 -2.67
CA PHE A 186 5.41 5.17 -2.05
C PHE A 186 5.25 4.37 -0.76
N SER A 187 6.23 3.55 -0.45
CA SER A 187 6.41 3.09 0.92
C SER A 187 6.76 4.28 1.83
N PRO A 188 6.43 4.25 3.13
CA PRO A 188 6.64 5.40 4.02
C PRO A 188 8.09 5.77 4.30
N VAL A 189 9.01 4.80 4.29
CA VAL A 189 10.40 4.99 4.71
C VAL A 189 11.36 4.09 3.92
N MET A 190 12.58 4.57 3.67
CA MET A 190 13.68 3.79 3.06
C MET A 190 14.20 2.74 4.04
N SER A 191 13.43 1.71 4.29
CA SER A 191 13.75 0.60 5.14
C SER A 191 12.83 -0.59 4.84
N ARG A 192 12.96 -1.65 5.63
CA ARG A 192 12.31 -2.95 5.46
C ARG A 192 10.87 -3.01 5.98
N THR A 193 10.27 -4.18 5.90
CA THR A 193 8.88 -4.51 6.24
C THR A 193 8.36 -3.87 7.53
N HIS A 194 9.01 -4.11 8.69
CA HIS A 194 8.45 -3.71 9.98
C HIS A 194 8.24 -2.20 10.13
N PRO A 195 9.24 -1.32 9.86
CA PRO A 195 9.03 0.13 9.91
C PRO A 195 7.90 0.58 8.98
N ASN A 196 7.86 0.11 7.73
CA ASN A 196 6.82 0.47 6.77
C ASN A 196 5.42 0.04 7.23
N ARG A 197 5.30 -1.15 7.85
CA ARG A 197 4.05 -1.62 8.45
C ARG A 197 3.66 -0.85 9.72
N MET A 198 4.63 -0.36 10.49
CA MET A 198 4.35 0.54 11.61
C MET A 198 3.70 1.84 11.12
N TYR A 199 4.20 2.43 10.03
CA TYR A 199 3.56 3.60 9.41
C TYR A 199 2.15 3.28 8.89
N LEU A 200 1.93 2.11 8.29
CA LEU A 200 0.60 1.70 7.82
C LEU A 200 -0.43 1.61 8.95
N MET A 201 -0.01 1.36 10.18
CA MET A 201 -0.91 1.18 11.32
C MET A 201 -0.94 2.35 12.30
N ALA A 202 0.14 3.11 12.43
CA ALA A 202 0.31 4.16 13.42
C ALA A 202 0.85 5.49 12.86
N ALA A 203 1.05 5.58 11.53
CA ALA A 203 1.63 6.74 10.85
C ALA A 203 3.05 7.12 11.32
N THR A 204 3.71 6.26 12.09
CA THR A 204 5.09 6.40 12.57
C THR A 204 5.69 5.05 12.89
N SER A 205 7.01 4.94 12.78
CA SER A 205 7.79 3.83 13.36
C SER A 205 8.34 4.15 14.75
N ALA A 206 8.04 5.33 15.31
CA ALA A 206 8.61 5.80 16.57
C ALA A 206 10.16 5.75 16.61
N GLY A 207 10.79 6.09 15.49
CA GLY A 207 12.23 6.05 15.34
C GLY A 207 12.82 4.69 14.96
N HIS A 208 12.02 3.63 14.87
CA HIS A 208 12.53 2.32 14.47
C HIS A 208 12.78 2.24 12.96
N VAL A 209 13.95 1.72 12.61
CA VAL A 209 14.33 1.37 11.23
C VAL A 209 14.54 -0.13 11.06
N TYR A 210 14.46 -0.89 12.15
CA TYR A 210 14.56 -2.34 12.21
C TYR A 210 13.33 -2.98 12.89
N PRO A 211 13.20 -4.31 12.83
CA PRO A 211 12.22 -5.05 13.62
C PRO A 211 12.45 -4.84 15.12
N LEU A 212 11.36 -4.82 15.88
CA LEU A 212 11.47 -4.81 17.34
C LEU A 212 12.22 -6.06 17.84
N PRO A 213 12.99 -5.92 18.91
CA PRO A 213 13.69 -7.08 19.50
C PRO A 213 12.72 -8.22 19.86
N PRO A 214 13.13 -9.48 19.71
CA PRO A 214 12.34 -10.63 20.16
C PRO A 214 11.90 -10.48 21.61
N GLY A 215 10.62 -10.75 21.89
CA GLY A 215 10.04 -10.61 23.22
C GLY A 215 9.67 -9.19 23.61
N SER A 216 9.73 -8.23 22.70
CA SER A 216 9.22 -6.88 22.92
C SER A 216 7.73 -6.91 23.36
N SER A 217 7.37 -6.02 24.29
CA SER A 217 5.97 -5.80 24.70
C SER A 217 5.15 -5.05 23.64
N GLY A 218 5.79 -4.63 22.56
CA GLY A 218 5.21 -3.80 21.52
C GLY A 218 5.26 -2.30 21.83
N LEU A 219 5.13 -1.49 20.79
CA LEU A 219 5.14 -0.04 20.86
C LEU A 219 3.86 0.48 21.57
N PRO A 220 3.96 1.50 22.43
CA PRO A 220 2.80 2.11 23.07
C PRO A 220 2.10 3.14 22.18
N ASN A 221 2.59 3.39 20.97
CA ASN A 221 2.04 4.38 20.04
C ASN A 221 0.59 4.03 19.69
N LYS A 222 -0.24 5.07 19.60
CA LYS A 222 -1.65 4.90 19.22
C LYS A 222 -1.74 4.45 17.75
N THR A 223 -2.43 3.35 17.52
CA THR A 223 -2.71 2.85 16.18
C THR A 223 -4.07 3.32 15.69
N ILE A 224 -4.30 3.20 14.37
CA ILE A 224 -5.62 3.45 13.79
C ILE A 224 -6.69 2.55 14.46
N PHE A 225 -6.36 1.30 14.81
CA PHE A 225 -7.30 0.38 15.45
C PHE A 225 -7.68 0.82 16.86
N GLU A 226 -6.74 1.36 17.62
CA GLU A 226 -7.03 1.95 18.93
C GLU A 226 -7.89 3.23 18.79
N LEU A 227 -7.57 4.06 17.80
CA LEU A 227 -8.35 5.25 17.50
C LEU A 227 -9.80 4.89 17.10
N LEU A 228 -9.98 3.88 16.24
CA LEU A 228 -11.29 3.37 15.86
C LEU A 228 -12.08 2.85 17.08
N GLN A 229 -11.39 2.11 17.96
CA GLN A 229 -11.97 1.60 19.21
C GLN A 229 -12.48 2.74 20.10
N ASP A 230 -11.68 3.81 20.27
CA ASP A 230 -12.04 4.98 21.08
C ASP A 230 -13.29 5.71 20.56
N TYR A 231 -13.50 5.69 19.25
CA TYR A 231 -14.63 6.34 18.58
C TYR A 231 -15.81 5.39 18.29
N GLY A 232 -15.75 4.14 18.74
CA GLY A 232 -16.81 3.16 18.55
C GLY A 232 -17.02 2.71 17.11
N ILE A 233 -15.99 2.82 16.26
CA ILE A 233 -15.97 2.34 14.88
C ILE A 233 -15.53 0.88 14.88
N SER A 234 -16.31 0.00 14.25
CA SER A 234 -15.99 -1.43 14.21
C SER A 234 -14.77 -1.72 13.33
N TRP A 235 -13.90 -2.59 13.82
CA TRP A 235 -12.69 -2.97 13.08
C TRP A 235 -12.33 -4.45 13.31
N LYS A 236 -11.59 -5.02 12.35
CA LYS A 236 -10.96 -6.36 12.45
C LYS A 236 -9.60 -6.38 11.75
N VAL A 237 -8.73 -7.24 12.26
CA VAL A 237 -7.52 -7.69 11.57
C VAL A 237 -7.73 -9.17 11.20
N TYR A 238 -7.72 -9.45 9.90
CA TYR A 238 -7.88 -10.79 9.34
C TYR A 238 -6.50 -11.38 9.04
N VAL A 239 -6.14 -12.46 9.70
CA VAL A 239 -4.81 -13.05 9.68
C VAL A 239 -4.81 -14.31 8.83
N THR A 240 -4.00 -14.32 7.77
CA THR A 240 -3.96 -15.43 6.82
C THR A 240 -3.32 -16.69 7.42
N ASP A 241 -2.28 -16.53 8.21
CA ASP A 241 -1.54 -17.63 8.84
C ASP A 241 -1.66 -17.60 10.38
N PRO A 242 -2.83 -17.91 10.96
CA PRO A 242 -3.03 -17.93 12.41
C PRO A 242 -2.32 -19.14 13.02
N ASN A 243 -1.13 -18.98 13.63
CA ASN A 243 -0.35 -20.10 14.16
C ASN A 243 0.34 -19.77 15.49
N PRO A 244 -0.02 -20.40 16.62
CA PRO A 244 -1.26 -21.19 16.83
C PRO A 244 -2.50 -20.28 16.98
N ASN A 245 -2.32 -19.00 17.30
CA ASN A 245 -3.38 -18.01 17.46
C ASN A 245 -3.24 -16.88 16.44
N PRO A 246 -4.32 -16.20 16.06
CA PRO A 246 -4.23 -15.10 15.09
C PRO A 246 -3.24 -14.00 15.49
N ILE A 247 -3.10 -13.67 16.76
CA ILE A 247 -2.14 -12.64 17.24
C ILE A 247 -0.68 -13.00 16.95
N ASP A 248 -0.36 -14.28 16.85
CA ASP A 248 1.01 -14.74 16.57
C ASP A 248 1.37 -14.64 15.07
N GLY A 249 0.36 -14.59 14.20
CA GLY A 249 0.51 -14.49 12.75
C GLY A 249 0.32 -13.09 12.16
N THR A 250 0.21 -12.05 12.99
CA THR A 250 0.00 -10.67 12.53
C THR A 250 1.13 -9.75 12.95
N LEU A 251 1.56 -8.85 12.04
CA LEU A 251 2.50 -7.77 12.40
C LEU A 251 1.84 -6.66 13.25
N PHE A 252 0.53 -6.67 13.43
CA PHE A 252 -0.13 -5.81 14.42
C PHE A 252 0.36 -6.08 15.85
N ASN A 253 0.94 -7.26 16.12
CA ASN A 253 1.58 -7.59 17.40
C ASN A 253 2.79 -6.70 17.76
N MET A 254 3.30 -5.90 16.82
CA MET A 254 4.30 -4.86 17.09
C MET A 254 3.79 -3.75 18.02
N PHE A 255 2.48 -3.64 18.22
CA PHE A 255 1.87 -2.64 19.09
C PHE A 255 1.26 -3.26 20.33
N SER A 256 1.49 -2.66 21.51
CA SER A 256 1.01 -3.15 22.79
C SER A 256 -0.53 -3.24 22.86
N PHE A 257 -1.23 -2.36 22.12
CA PHE A 257 -2.68 -2.37 22.02
C PHE A 257 -3.25 -3.67 21.47
N SER A 258 -2.55 -4.33 20.54
CA SER A 258 -2.99 -5.60 19.93
C SER A 258 -3.18 -6.72 20.96
N ARG A 259 -2.47 -6.67 22.08
CA ARG A 259 -2.47 -7.70 23.15
C ARG A 259 -3.55 -7.46 24.20
N GLN A 260 -4.26 -6.36 24.15
CA GLN A 260 -5.36 -6.09 25.07
C GLN A 260 -6.56 -6.99 24.76
N SER A 261 -7.32 -7.39 25.80
CA SER A 261 -8.44 -8.32 25.65
C SER A 261 -9.51 -7.84 24.67
N GLN A 262 -9.73 -6.53 24.58
CA GLN A 262 -10.65 -5.91 23.64
C GLN A 262 -10.16 -5.98 22.19
N SER A 263 -8.85 -6.07 21.95
CA SER A 263 -8.26 -6.18 20.63
C SER A 263 -8.23 -7.61 20.13
N LEU A 264 -7.93 -8.57 21.02
CA LEU A 264 -7.79 -9.99 20.68
C LEU A 264 -9.04 -10.58 20.03
N GLN A 265 -10.24 -10.12 20.39
CA GLN A 265 -11.50 -10.58 19.80
C GLN A 265 -11.70 -10.08 18.34
N ASN A 266 -10.96 -9.04 17.94
CA ASN A 266 -11.03 -8.43 16.62
C ASN A 266 -9.90 -8.95 15.69
N ILE A 267 -8.98 -9.76 16.21
CA ILE A 267 -7.90 -10.40 15.44
C ILE A 267 -8.34 -11.83 15.15
N VAL A 268 -8.72 -12.10 13.92
CA VAL A 268 -9.42 -13.33 13.52
C VAL A 268 -8.78 -13.97 12.28
N PRO A 269 -9.00 -15.28 12.03
CA PRO A 269 -8.50 -15.92 10.81
C PRO A 269 -9.06 -15.26 9.53
N ALA A 270 -8.25 -15.14 8.49
CA ALA A 270 -8.65 -14.52 7.21
C ALA A 270 -9.78 -15.28 6.50
N SER A 271 -9.98 -16.58 6.79
CA SER A 271 -11.15 -17.32 6.29
C SER A 271 -12.47 -16.69 6.70
N GLN A 272 -12.50 -15.96 7.82
CA GLN A 272 -13.71 -15.26 8.27
C GLN A 272 -14.04 -14.04 7.41
N PHE A 273 -13.07 -13.42 6.71
CA PHE A 273 -13.32 -12.28 5.82
C PHE A 273 -14.38 -12.57 4.75
N LEU A 274 -14.24 -13.70 4.06
CA LEU A 274 -15.20 -14.11 3.02
C LEU A 274 -16.59 -14.41 3.61
N THR A 275 -16.64 -14.98 4.81
CA THR A 275 -17.88 -15.22 5.52
C THR A 275 -18.57 -13.92 5.95
N ASP A 276 -17.80 -12.97 6.49
CA ASP A 276 -18.32 -11.67 6.91
C ASP A 276 -18.80 -10.87 5.67
N ALA A 277 -18.06 -10.91 4.57
CA ALA A 277 -18.47 -10.27 3.31
C ALA A 277 -19.78 -10.85 2.77
N ALA A 278 -19.88 -12.18 2.70
CA ALA A 278 -21.06 -12.88 2.18
C ALA A 278 -22.31 -12.64 3.05
N ASN A 279 -22.14 -12.45 4.35
CA ASN A 279 -23.24 -12.20 5.29
C ASN A 279 -23.58 -10.72 5.46
N GLY A 280 -22.80 -9.79 4.84
CA GLY A 280 -22.97 -8.34 5.05
C GLY A 280 -22.60 -7.90 6.48
N THR A 281 -21.63 -8.56 7.11
CA THR A 281 -21.19 -8.34 8.50
C THR A 281 -19.73 -7.90 8.58
N LEU A 282 -19.17 -7.39 7.49
CA LEU A 282 -17.83 -6.78 7.52
C LEU A 282 -17.79 -5.63 8.53
N PRO A 283 -16.67 -5.42 9.23
CA PRO A 283 -16.46 -4.22 10.04
C PRO A 283 -16.33 -2.98 9.15
N GLN A 284 -16.42 -1.81 9.75
CA GLN A 284 -16.23 -0.55 9.05
C GLN A 284 -14.78 -0.38 8.55
N VAL A 285 -13.80 -0.88 9.29
CA VAL A 285 -12.41 -0.92 8.87
C VAL A 285 -11.82 -2.31 9.03
N ALA A 286 -11.16 -2.81 8.01
CA ALA A 286 -10.52 -4.12 8.00
C ALA A 286 -9.09 -4.03 7.47
N MET A 287 -8.14 -4.62 8.18
CA MET A 287 -6.82 -4.96 7.64
C MET A 287 -6.76 -6.46 7.37
N ILE A 288 -6.17 -6.85 6.26
CA ILE A 288 -5.85 -8.25 5.97
C ILE A 288 -4.34 -8.38 5.98
N ASP A 289 -3.82 -9.17 6.91
CA ASP A 289 -2.42 -9.56 6.89
C ASP A 289 -2.21 -10.70 5.90
N PRO A 290 -1.20 -10.62 5.01
CA PRO A 290 -0.89 -11.69 4.07
C PRO A 290 -0.35 -12.92 4.77
N GLY A 291 -0.14 -13.99 4.02
CA GLY A 291 0.34 -15.25 4.56
C GLY A 291 1.84 -15.35 4.59
N TYR A 292 2.47 -14.78 5.59
CA TYR A 292 3.94 -14.70 5.74
C TYR A 292 4.63 -16.09 5.76
N THR A 293 3.97 -17.12 6.27
CA THR A 293 4.54 -18.46 6.35
C THR A 293 4.03 -19.40 5.26
N SER A 294 2.88 -19.08 4.65
CA SER A 294 2.30 -19.87 3.56
C SER A 294 2.75 -19.44 2.17
N GLY A 295 3.56 -18.37 2.07
CA GLY A 295 4.04 -17.79 0.81
C GLY A 295 2.92 -17.17 -0.02
N ARG A 296 1.90 -16.60 0.64
CA ARG A 296 0.79 -15.86 0.01
C ARG A 296 1.00 -14.36 0.04
N ASP A 297 2.07 -13.92 0.66
CA ASP A 297 2.52 -12.54 0.82
C ASP A 297 3.33 -12.03 -0.37
N GLU A 298 3.77 -12.91 -1.28
CA GLU A 298 4.64 -12.61 -2.42
C GLU A 298 6.10 -12.27 -2.04
N HIS A 299 6.48 -12.39 -0.77
CA HIS A 299 7.84 -12.15 -0.35
C HIS A 299 8.85 -12.93 -1.22
N PRO A 300 9.96 -12.31 -1.69
CA PRO A 300 11.00 -13.01 -2.42
C PRO A 300 11.50 -14.24 -1.66
N ALA A 301 11.91 -15.27 -2.39
CA ALA A 301 12.18 -16.57 -1.80
C ALA A 301 13.55 -16.63 -1.11
N GLU A 302 13.59 -17.07 0.13
CA GLU A 302 14.82 -17.48 0.81
C GLU A 302 15.15 -18.95 0.47
N THR A 303 14.10 -19.74 0.24
CA THR A 303 14.20 -21.16 -0.14
C THR A 303 13.08 -21.53 -1.10
N ILE A 304 13.33 -22.41 -2.08
CA ILE A 304 12.28 -22.92 -2.98
C ILE A 304 11.40 -23.93 -2.18
N PRO A 305 10.04 -23.87 -2.28
CA PRO A 305 9.19 -23.07 -3.19
C PRO A 305 8.40 -21.96 -2.48
N SER A 306 9.00 -21.02 -1.81
CA SER A 306 8.32 -19.85 -1.23
C SER A 306 8.37 -18.65 -2.20
N GLY A 307 7.51 -17.66 -1.99
CA GLY A 307 7.61 -16.36 -2.65
C GLY A 307 7.09 -16.27 -4.08
N SER A 308 6.21 -17.18 -4.51
CA SER A 308 5.63 -17.10 -5.86
C SER A 308 4.65 -15.93 -5.98
N VAL A 309 4.93 -15.01 -6.91
CA VAL A 309 4.05 -13.89 -7.25
C VAL A 309 2.67 -14.37 -7.74
N GLU A 310 2.61 -15.49 -8.45
CA GLU A 310 1.34 -16.09 -8.89
C GLU A 310 0.48 -16.60 -7.73
N LYS A 311 1.09 -17.20 -6.71
CA LYS A 311 0.35 -17.70 -5.53
C LYS A 311 -0.23 -16.56 -4.70
N GLY A 312 0.53 -15.51 -4.49
CA GLY A 312 0.06 -14.34 -3.77
C GLY A 312 -1.06 -13.65 -4.53
N SER A 313 -0.88 -13.39 -5.83
CA SER A 313 -1.91 -12.79 -6.69
C SER A 313 -3.18 -13.64 -6.77
N ALA A 314 -3.08 -14.99 -6.83
CA ALA A 314 -4.22 -15.88 -6.78
C ALA A 314 -4.95 -15.81 -5.43
N TYR A 315 -4.22 -15.71 -4.34
CA TYR A 315 -4.81 -15.51 -3.01
C TYR A 315 -5.56 -14.17 -2.92
N VAL A 316 -4.93 -13.07 -3.31
CA VAL A 316 -5.57 -11.74 -3.35
C VAL A 316 -6.81 -11.78 -4.25
N SER A 317 -6.74 -12.45 -5.39
CA SER A 317 -7.90 -12.58 -6.29
C SER A 317 -9.10 -13.28 -5.63
N THR A 318 -8.85 -14.24 -4.75
CA THR A 318 -9.91 -14.91 -3.99
C THR A 318 -10.60 -13.94 -3.03
N LEU A 319 -9.84 -13.07 -2.35
CA LEU A 319 -10.38 -12.09 -1.40
C LEU A 319 -11.19 -11.00 -2.14
N ILE A 320 -10.60 -10.38 -3.15
CA ILE A 320 -11.26 -9.29 -3.89
C ILE A 320 -12.47 -9.80 -4.67
N ASN A 321 -12.38 -10.95 -5.34
CA ASN A 321 -13.51 -11.53 -6.05
C ASN A 321 -14.65 -11.93 -5.09
N GLY A 322 -14.31 -12.47 -3.91
CA GLY A 322 -15.28 -12.75 -2.86
C GLY A 322 -16.01 -11.50 -2.37
N LEU A 323 -15.30 -10.39 -2.19
CA LEU A 323 -15.90 -9.10 -1.86
C LEU A 323 -16.79 -8.59 -3.01
N MET A 324 -16.29 -8.58 -4.25
CA MET A 324 -17.05 -8.12 -5.43
C MET A 324 -18.35 -8.88 -5.66
N GLN A 325 -18.41 -10.15 -5.26
CA GLN A 325 -19.60 -11.01 -5.39
C GLN A 325 -20.53 -10.98 -4.17
N SER A 326 -20.15 -10.24 -3.13
CA SER A 326 -20.88 -10.21 -1.86
C SER A 326 -21.86 -9.01 -1.78
N PRO A 327 -22.84 -9.05 -0.85
CA PRO A 327 -23.67 -7.89 -0.54
C PRO A 327 -22.88 -6.67 -0.08
N SER A 328 -21.72 -6.87 0.58
CA SER A 328 -20.85 -5.80 1.07
C SER A 328 -20.15 -5.03 -0.04
N TRP A 329 -20.18 -5.52 -1.30
CA TRP A 329 -19.57 -4.81 -2.43
C TRP A 329 -20.10 -3.39 -2.58
N SER A 330 -21.41 -3.19 -2.40
CA SER A 330 -22.11 -1.96 -2.74
C SER A 330 -21.59 -0.68 -2.05
N ASP A 331 -20.86 -0.85 -0.94
CA ASP A 331 -20.38 0.25 -0.09
C ASP A 331 -18.98 -0.01 0.49
N SER A 332 -18.19 -0.80 -0.23
CA SER A 332 -16.82 -1.14 0.15
C SER A 332 -15.77 -0.45 -0.71
N VAL A 333 -14.60 -0.24 -0.14
CA VAL A 333 -13.34 -0.02 -0.86
C VAL A 333 -12.29 -1.02 -0.37
N PHE A 334 -11.59 -1.65 -1.31
CA PHE A 334 -10.43 -2.49 -1.04
C PHE A 334 -9.19 -1.81 -1.61
N ILE A 335 -8.18 -1.56 -0.77
CA ILE A 335 -6.90 -0.97 -1.14
C ILE A 335 -5.84 -2.04 -0.98
N LEU A 336 -5.27 -2.46 -2.11
CA LEU A 336 -4.12 -3.35 -2.17
C LEU A 336 -2.86 -2.53 -2.41
N THR A 337 -1.82 -2.80 -1.64
CA THR A 337 -0.48 -2.23 -1.84
C THR A 337 0.59 -3.24 -1.44
N TRP A 338 1.86 -2.85 -1.51
CA TRP A 338 3.02 -3.60 -1.02
C TRP A 338 3.71 -2.76 0.03
N ASP A 339 4.33 -3.40 1.00
CA ASP A 339 4.88 -2.69 2.17
C ASP A 339 6.14 -1.90 1.82
N GLU A 340 7.04 -2.47 1.01
CA GLU A 340 8.25 -1.81 0.53
C GLU A 340 8.79 -2.52 -0.74
N VAL A 341 9.92 -2.06 -1.27
CA VAL A 341 10.37 -2.43 -2.62
C VAL A 341 11.08 -3.80 -2.71
N GLY A 342 11.53 -4.37 -1.59
CA GLY A 342 12.30 -5.62 -1.59
C GLY A 342 13.68 -5.52 -2.24
N GLY A 343 14.25 -4.31 -2.40
CA GLY A 343 15.49 -4.09 -3.12
C GLY A 343 15.37 -4.16 -4.64
N PHE A 344 14.16 -4.30 -5.21
CA PHE A 344 13.92 -4.26 -6.66
C PHE A 344 13.95 -2.83 -7.18
N TYR A 345 14.52 -2.67 -8.37
CA TYR A 345 14.69 -1.37 -9.02
C TYR A 345 13.36 -0.63 -9.18
N ASP A 346 13.41 0.65 -8.91
CA ASP A 346 12.43 1.64 -9.33
C ASP A 346 13.16 2.87 -9.86
N HIS A 347 12.70 3.43 -10.98
CA HIS A 347 13.37 4.59 -11.57
C HIS A 347 12.99 5.92 -10.91
N VAL A 348 11.90 5.95 -10.13
CA VAL A 348 11.45 7.17 -9.44
C VAL A 348 11.99 7.21 -8.03
N SER A 349 12.70 8.28 -7.71
CA SER A 349 13.30 8.47 -6.40
C SER A 349 12.25 8.70 -5.30
N PRO A 350 12.57 8.33 -4.04
CA PRO A 350 11.86 8.77 -2.86
C PRO A 350 11.57 10.27 -2.84
N GLN A 351 10.43 10.67 -2.30
CA GLN A 351 9.91 12.03 -2.33
C GLN A 351 10.01 12.68 -0.96
N LEU A 352 10.16 14.02 -0.95
CA LEU A 352 10.07 14.79 0.28
C LEU A 352 8.67 14.68 0.88
N THR A 353 8.62 14.49 2.19
CA THR A 353 7.40 14.36 2.97
C THR A 353 7.59 14.99 4.37
N VAL A 354 6.63 14.80 5.26
CA VAL A 354 6.68 15.38 6.62
C VAL A 354 7.15 14.31 7.61
N SER A 355 8.13 14.64 8.47
CA SER A 355 8.48 13.79 9.61
C SER A 355 7.24 13.56 10.49
N PRO A 356 6.96 12.30 10.90
CA PRO A 356 5.71 11.99 11.59
C PRO A 356 5.59 12.63 12.97
N ASP A 357 6.68 12.62 13.75
CA ASP A 357 6.70 12.94 15.17
C ASP A 357 8.00 13.60 15.62
N GLY A 358 8.97 13.82 14.71
CA GLY A 358 10.27 14.39 15.01
C GLY A 358 11.20 13.47 15.81
N ILE A 359 10.88 12.18 15.91
CA ILE A 359 11.74 11.18 16.54
C ILE A 359 12.76 10.69 15.49
N PRO A 360 14.06 10.88 15.70
CA PRO A 360 15.06 10.39 14.77
C PRO A 360 15.23 8.86 14.86
N PRO A 361 15.95 8.22 13.93
CA PRO A 361 16.32 6.82 14.05
C PRO A 361 16.93 6.50 15.41
N SER A 362 16.42 5.46 16.08
CA SER A 362 16.74 5.17 17.49
C SER A 362 17.37 3.79 17.72
N ASP A 363 17.30 2.88 16.74
CA ASP A 363 17.78 1.52 16.84
C ASP A 363 18.92 1.19 15.87
N LEU A 364 19.64 2.23 15.44
CA LEU A 364 20.81 2.09 14.57
C LEU A 364 21.96 1.37 15.26
N ALA A 365 22.59 0.43 14.55
CA ALA A 365 23.75 -0.30 15.05
C ALA A 365 25.01 0.59 15.06
N GLY A 366 25.76 0.52 16.16
CA GLY A 366 27.06 1.15 16.28
C GLY A 366 28.23 0.27 15.77
N PRO A 367 29.50 0.76 15.89
CA PRO A 367 30.66 0.00 15.48
C PRO A 367 30.70 -1.43 16.08
N PRO A 368 31.24 -2.45 15.38
CA PRO A 368 32.05 -2.32 14.14
C PRO A 368 31.25 -2.21 12.85
N ASN A 369 29.97 -2.59 12.81
CA ASN A 369 29.10 -2.55 11.63
C ASN A 369 28.13 -1.37 11.78
N GLN A 370 28.69 -0.17 11.74
CA GLN A 370 27.94 1.04 12.00
C GLN A 370 26.95 1.33 10.88
N ASP A 371 25.70 1.58 11.28
CA ASP A 371 24.67 2.04 10.36
C ASP A 371 24.87 3.49 9.91
N LEU A 372 24.36 3.79 8.75
CA LEU A 372 24.19 5.18 8.29
C LEU A 372 23.40 5.98 9.32
N CYS A 373 23.72 7.25 9.46
CA CYS A 373 23.09 8.15 10.44
C CYS A 373 23.42 7.86 11.93
N TYR A 374 24.13 6.81 12.28
CA TYR A 374 24.43 6.51 13.68
C TYR A 374 25.15 7.63 14.42
N GLN A 375 26.06 8.34 13.75
CA GLN A 375 26.82 9.45 14.35
C GLN A 375 26.11 10.80 14.25
N ASP A 376 25.28 10.98 13.22
CA ASP A 376 24.54 12.21 12.96
C ASP A 376 23.16 11.89 12.38
N THR A 377 22.16 11.89 13.25
CA THR A 377 20.77 11.69 12.89
C THR A 377 20.10 12.98 12.38
N THR A 378 20.83 14.09 12.32
CA THR A 378 20.28 15.38 11.87
C THR A 378 20.43 15.60 10.37
N ASP A 379 21.09 14.68 9.66
CA ASP A 379 21.13 14.68 8.20
C ASP A 379 19.69 14.54 7.65
N PRO A 380 19.28 15.35 6.67
CA PRO A 380 17.93 15.29 6.13
C PRO A 380 17.48 13.91 5.62
N THR A 381 18.40 13.06 5.18
CA THR A 381 18.07 11.68 4.78
C THR A 381 17.82 10.75 5.98
N CYS A 382 18.16 11.21 7.20
CA CYS A 382 18.08 10.43 8.44
C CYS A 382 16.87 10.76 9.31
N ASP A 383 16.04 11.75 8.98
CA ASP A 383 15.00 12.28 9.89
C ASP A 383 13.56 11.94 9.46
N PHE A 384 13.39 10.94 8.60
CA PHE A 384 12.09 10.50 8.07
C PHE A 384 11.33 11.56 7.26
N ILE A 385 12.00 12.54 6.67
CA ILE A 385 11.40 13.52 5.75
C ILE A 385 11.40 13.06 4.28
N TYR A 386 11.85 11.86 4.01
CA TYR A 386 11.70 11.19 2.71
C TYR A 386 10.75 10.00 2.84
N THR A 387 10.01 9.71 1.77
CA THR A 387 9.33 8.44 1.60
C THR A 387 10.35 7.32 1.37
N GLY A 388 9.94 6.07 1.35
CA GLY A 388 10.65 5.01 0.67
C GLY A 388 10.43 5.08 -0.84
N PHE A 389 10.74 4.00 -1.55
CA PHE A 389 10.55 3.90 -3.00
C PHE A 389 9.09 3.65 -3.37
N ARG A 390 8.77 3.73 -4.68
CA ARG A 390 7.42 3.41 -5.16
C ARG A 390 7.11 1.93 -5.00
N VAL A 391 5.89 1.67 -4.61
CA VAL A 391 5.29 0.33 -4.57
C VAL A 391 3.97 0.33 -5.34
N PRO A 392 3.50 -0.82 -5.85
CA PRO A 392 2.21 -0.88 -6.52
C PRO A 392 1.05 -0.55 -5.58
N MET A 393 -0.03 0.01 -6.14
CA MET A 393 -1.28 0.25 -5.43
C MET A 393 -2.45 0.03 -6.38
N ILE A 394 -3.50 -0.65 -5.90
CA ILE A 394 -4.76 -0.85 -6.61
C ILE A 394 -5.91 -0.51 -5.65
N LEU A 395 -6.80 0.40 -6.08
CA LEU A 395 -8.00 0.74 -5.33
C LEU A 395 -9.24 0.19 -6.05
N VAL A 396 -9.94 -0.73 -5.39
CA VAL A 396 -11.09 -1.46 -5.91
C VAL A 396 -12.35 -1.09 -5.14
N SER A 397 -13.34 -0.54 -5.83
CA SER A 397 -14.59 -0.07 -5.21
C SER A 397 -15.69 0.03 -6.27
N PRO A 398 -16.97 -0.10 -5.93
CA PRO A 398 -18.05 0.25 -6.85
C PRO A 398 -17.99 1.72 -7.30
N TYR A 399 -17.32 2.56 -6.55
CA TYR A 399 -17.14 3.98 -6.80
C TYR A 399 -15.79 4.33 -7.44
N ALA A 400 -14.87 3.38 -7.62
CA ALA A 400 -13.57 3.66 -8.21
C ALA A 400 -13.71 4.22 -9.63
N ASN A 401 -12.96 5.27 -9.96
CA ASN A 401 -12.86 5.79 -11.31
C ASN A 401 -12.34 4.70 -12.26
N LYS A 402 -12.95 4.62 -13.45
CA LYS A 402 -12.51 3.67 -14.48
C LYS A 402 -11.19 4.10 -15.10
N ASN A 403 -10.28 3.13 -15.20
CA ASN A 403 -9.02 3.28 -15.93
C ASN A 403 -8.15 4.45 -15.41
N SER A 404 -8.32 4.82 -14.15
CA SER A 404 -7.68 5.99 -13.55
C SER A 404 -6.27 5.69 -13.07
N VAL A 405 -5.35 6.61 -13.36
CA VAL A 405 -4.00 6.63 -12.81
C VAL A 405 -3.81 7.95 -12.05
N SER A 406 -3.45 7.88 -10.79
CA SER A 406 -3.08 9.07 -10.01
C SER A 406 -1.59 9.31 -10.10
N HIS A 407 -1.21 10.59 -10.32
CA HIS A 407 0.17 11.07 -10.36
C HIS A 407 0.53 11.92 -9.13
N VAL A 408 -0.32 11.88 -8.11
CA VAL A 408 -0.08 12.64 -6.87
C VAL A 408 0.73 11.76 -5.90
N ALA A 409 1.88 12.29 -5.45
CA ALA A 409 2.72 11.60 -4.50
C ALA A 409 1.99 11.36 -3.16
N ARG A 410 1.97 10.11 -2.73
CA ARG A 410 1.36 9.63 -1.48
C ARG A 410 2.17 8.46 -0.93
N ASP A 411 2.04 8.24 0.37
CA ASP A 411 2.51 7.02 1.01
C ASP A 411 1.36 6.26 1.71
N HIS A 412 1.67 5.14 2.35
CA HIS A 412 0.69 4.28 3.03
C HIS A 412 -0.17 5.02 4.04
N THR A 413 0.32 6.12 4.63
CA THR A 413 -0.44 6.90 5.61
C THR A 413 -1.63 7.64 4.99
N SER A 414 -1.71 7.71 3.65
CA SER A 414 -2.92 8.15 2.94
C SER A 414 -4.11 7.22 3.15
N ILE A 415 -3.89 5.92 3.45
CA ILE A 415 -4.95 4.99 3.84
C ILE A 415 -5.53 5.41 5.20
N LEU A 416 -4.66 5.78 6.15
CA LEU A 416 -5.09 6.30 7.45
C LEU A 416 -5.86 7.60 7.28
N LYS A 417 -5.36 8.51 6.43
CA LYS A 417 -6.05 9.76 6.08
C LYS A 417 -7.44 9.53 5.51
N LEU A 418 -7.62 8.51 4.66
CA LEU A 418 -8.95 8.14 4.15
C LEU A 418 -9.89 7.71 5.28
N ILE A 419 -9.42 6.83 6.17
CA ILE A 419 -10.18 6.33 7.33
C ILE A 419 -10.56 7.50 8.24
N GLU A 420 -9.61 8.35 8.61
CA GLU A 420 -9.81 9.53 9.44
C GLU A 420 -10.84 10.48 8.85
N THR A 421 -10.71 10.77 7.55
CA THR A 421 -11.64 11.65 6.85
C THR A 421 -13.05 11.06 6.81
N ARG A 422 -13.17 9.75 6.49
CA ARG A 422 -14.44 9.06 6.38
C ARG A 422 -15.20 9.04 7.71
N PHE A 423 -14.50 8.85 8.81
CA PHE A 423 -15.13 8.70 10.12
C PHE A 423 -15.00 9.94 11.01
N GLY A 424 -14.40 11.02 10.52
CA GLY A 424 -14.24 12.28 11.26
C GLY A 424 -13.32 12.15 12.46
N LEU A 425 -12.24 11.37 12.32
CA LEU A 425 -11.24 11.11 13.35
C LEU A 425 -10.10 12.13 13.28
N PRO A 426 -9.43 12.42 14.39
CA PRO A 426 -8.17 13.18 14.36
C PRO A 426 -7.06 12.36 13.70
N SER A 427 -6.07 13.02 13.13
CA SER A 427 -4.87 12.36 12.62
C SER A 427 -4.01 11.82 13.77
N LEU A 428 -3.28 10.73 13.49
CA LEU A 428 -2.40 10.07 14.45
C LEU A 428 -1.08 10.84 14.63
N THR A 429 -0.55 11.39 13.52
CA THR A 429 0.73 12.09 13.48
C THR A 429 0.69 13.27 12.50
N LEU A 430 1.83 13.94 12.32
CA LEU A 430 1.96 14.96 11.29
C LEU A 430 2.02 14.37 9.88
N ARG A 431 2.47 13.11 9.72
CA ARG A 431 2.63 12.45 8.44
C ARG A 431 1.29 12.21 7.76
N ASP A 432 0.36 11.53 8.42
CA ASP A 432 -0.98 11.26 7.89
C ASP A 432 -1.81 12.52 7.78
N ALA A 433 -1.63 13.49 8.72
CA ALA A 433 -2.27 14.80 8.63
C ALA A 433 -1.92 15.53 7.32
N ALA A 434 -0.66 15.42 6.87
CA ALA A 434 -0.15 16.10 5.69
C ALA A 434 -0.45 15.39 4.37
N GLN A 435 -0.86 14.11 4.40
CA GLN A 435 -1.12 13.35 3.18
C GLN A 435 -2.27 13.94 2.34
N PRO A 436 -2.14 13.91 1.01
CA PRO A 436 -3.28 14.15 0.13
C PRO A 436 -4.34 13.08 0.35
N ASN A 437 -5.62 13.49 0.32
CA ASN A 437 -6.76 12.58 0.40
C ASN A 437 -6.86 11.69 -0.84
N LEU A 438 -7.61 10.58 -0.75
CA LEU A 438 -7.87 9.66 -1.85
C LEU A 438 -9.13 10.01 -2.66
N ASP A 439 -9.72 11.19 -2.49
CA ASP A 439 -11.00 11.57 -3.12
C ASP A 439 -10.98 11.48 -4.64
N GLU A 440 -9.82 11.75 -5.28
CA GLU A 440 -9.67 11.70 -6.73
C GLU A 440 -9.86 10.29 -7.34
N PHE A 441 -9.76 9.25 -6.51
CA PHE A 441 -9.94 7.88 -6.96
C PHE A 441 -11.40 7.49 -7.14
N PHE A 442 -12.37 8.34 -6.72
CA PHE A 442 -13.77 7.97 -6.64
C PHE A 442 -14.68 8.81 -7.55
N ASP A 443 -15.61 8.15 -8.21
CA ASP A 443 -16.78 8.73 -8.85
C ASP A 443 -18.05 8.31 -8.11
N PHE A 444 -18.38 9.06 -7.09
CA PHE A 444 -19.60 8.81 -6.28
C PHE A 444 -20.89 9.12 -7.02
N VAL A 445 -20.84 9.89 -8.11
CA VAL A 445 -22.04 10.28 -8.89
C VAL A 445 -22.52 9.13 -9.75
N ASN A 446 -21.61 8.52 -10.51
CA ASN A 446 -21.95 7.48 -11.47
C ASN A 446 -21.81 6.07 -10.89
N ALA A 447 -20.96 5.89 -9.86
CA ALA A 447 -20.61 4.62 -9.27
C ALA A 447 -20.33 3.56 -10.37
N PRO A 448 -19.17 3.72 -11.07
CA PRO A 448 -18.92 3.05 -12.35
C PRO A 448 -18.92 1.52 -12.29
N TRP A 449 -18.73 0.94 -11.11
CA TRP A 449 -18.57 -0.49 -10.89
C TRP A 449 -19.65 -1.09 -9.97
N LYS A 450 -20.87 -0.53 -9.96
CA LYS A 450 -22.01 -1.17 -9.26
C LYS A 450 -22.17 -2.64 -9.64
N THR A 451 -21.94 -2.97 -10.90
CA THR A 451 -21.71 -4.33 -11.37
C THR A 451 -20.24 -4.50 -11.58
N PRO A 452 -19.55 -5.31 -10.76
CA PRO A 452 -18.12 -5.50 -10.89
C PRO A 452 -17.77 -6.21 -12.20
N PRO A 453 -16.58 -5.96 -12.77
CA PRO A 453 -16.10 -6.66 -13.94
C PRO A 453 -15.79 -8.13 -13.62
N SER A 454 -15.54 -8.93 -14.64
CA SER A 454 -15.09 -10.31 -14.51
C SER A 454 -13.58 -10.38 -14.75
N PRO A 455 -12.74 -10.44 -13.72
CA PRO A 455 -11.30 -10.52 -13.88
C PRO A 455 -10.86 -11.86 -14.51
N PRO A 456 -9.70 -11.91 -15.17
CA PRO A 456 -9.10 -13.16 -15.59
C PRO A 456 -8.71 -14.01 -14.37
N THR A 457 -8.66 -15.32 -14.56
CA THR A 457 -8.14 -16.24 -13.55
C THR A 457 -6.62 -16.10 -13.44
N GLN A 458 -6.11 -15.88 -12.24
CA GLN A 458 -4.68 -15.96 -11.98
C GLN A 458 -4.23 -17.41 -12.00
N GLN A 459 -3.30 -17.75 -12.89
CA GLN A 459 -2.65 -19.06 -12.92
C GLN A 459 -1.62 -19.15 -11.79
N THR A 460 -1.29 -20.40 -11.40
CA THR A 460 -0.29 -20.68 -10.34
C THR A 460 0.66 -21.80 -10.77
N THR A 461 0.88 -21.92 -12.07
CA THR A 461 1.63 -23.02 -12.68
C THR A 461 2.95 -22.57 -13.32
N GLY A 462 3.31 -21.31 -13.16
CA GLY A 462 4.57 -20.78 -13.64
C GLY A 462 5.79 -21.48 -13.02
N ALA A 463 6.88 -21.52 -13.77
CA ALA A 463 8.13 -22.09 -13.29
C ALA A 463 8.64 -21.28 -12.09
N CYS A 464 8.98 -21.96 -10.98
CA CYS A 464 9.49 -21.35 -9.77
C CYS A 464 10.91 -21.86 -9.50
N TYR A 465 11.90 -21.02 -9.73
CA TYR A 465 13.31 -21.28 -9.44
C TYR A 465 13.99 -19.96 -9.04
N ILE A 466 15.08 -20.06 -8.28
CA ILE A 466 15.86 -18.89 -7.81
C ILE A 466 17.37 -19.09 -8.02
N ASP A 467 17.77 -20.24 -8.53
CA ASP A 467 19.17 -20.65 -8.67
C ASP A 467 19.86 -20.10 -9.93
N HIS A 468 19.14 -19.36 -10.73
CA HIS A 468 19.67 -18.62 -11.88
C HIS A 468 18.70 -17.49 -12.31
N VAL A 469 19.23 -16.50 -12.98
CA VAL A 469 18.46 -15.40 -13.60
C VAL A 469 18.46 -15.61 -15.11
N PRO A 470 17.40 -15.20 -15.84
CA PRO A 470 17.31 -15.37 -17.29
C PRO A 470 18.48 -14.78 -18.06
#